data_254299833d4d53a9356d5ea11ed5078e
#
_entry.id   254299833d4d53a9356d5ea11ed5078e
#
_cell.length_a   1.000
_cell.length_b   1.000
_cell.length_c   1.000
_cell.angle_alpha   90.00
_cell.angle_beta   90.00
_cell.angle_gamma   90.00
#
_symmetry.space_group_name_H-M   'P 1'
#
loop_
_entity.id
_entity.type
_entity.pdbx_description
1 polymer ?
#
loop_
_entity_poly.entity_id
_entity_poly.type
_entity_poly.pdbx_seq_one_letter_code
_entity_poly.pdbx_strand_id
1 'polypeptide(L)'
;MKANDKVMITDISIKYFRSITSMNISVSDLNMLVGLNDVGKSNILQALNLFFMGETDYNEKYSFENDFSKLFPQKSKKAKEITIKITFNIPSNYKGTGKYVWEKRWRREGLVKDEITTIKGEEISPRSRIPNLLRKIVYRYVPAVKSREYYRFLLIELYKAISSAVDSPLVTAAEKFSITLQEYTSALKDLILNNIGMNSELSLPQNFSEIFETLMFQTSTSDSKVIVPLSQRGDGIQARHIPIILKYIADENYKKSNSRGAVKVYTIWGFEEPE
;
A
#
# COMPACT_ATOMS: atom_id res chain seq x y z
N MET A 1 -19.10 -12.16 -3.66
CA MET A 1 -19.29 -11.82 -2.22
C MET A 1 -20.54 -10.97 -2.10
N LYS A 2 -21.45 -11.30 -1.18
CA LYS A 2 -22.57 -10.41 -0.88
C LYS A 2 -22.00 -9.14 -0.23
N ALA A 3 -22.53 -7.97 -0.57
CA ALA A 3 -22.05 -6.65 -0.10
C ALA A 3 -21.93 -6.54 1.45
N ASN A 4 -22.60 -7.41 2.20
CA ASN A 4 -22.64 -7.40 3.66
C ASN A 4 -21.50 -8.18 4.36
N ASP A 5 -20.52 -8.74 3.63
CA ASP A 5 -19.52 -9.63 4.19
C ASP A 5 -18.13 -9.00 4.34
N LYS A 6 -18.00 -7.69 4.10
CA LYS A 6 -16.72 -6.98 4.17
C LYS A 6 -16.75 -5.81 5.17
N VAL A 7 -15.58 -5.48 5.72
CA VAL A 7 -15.38 -4.25 6.48
C VAL A 7 -15.47 -3.07 5.52
N MET A 8 -16.25 -2.07 5.88
CA MET A 8 -16.49 -0.89 5.05
C MET A 8 -16.17 0.39 5.81
N ILE A 9 -15.52 1.34 5.14
CA ILE A 9 -15.49 2.72 5.62
C ILE A 9 -16.85 3.35 5.33
N THR A 10 -17.41 4.03 6.32
CA THR A 10 -18.68 4.76 6.16
C THR A 10 -18.50 6.26 6.23
N ASP A 11 -17.57 6.74 7.05
CA ASP A 11 -17.37 8.17 7.22
C ASP A 11 -15.89 8.49 7.44
N ILE A 12 -15.44 9.61 6.89
CA ILE A 12 -14.09 10.15 7.04
C ILE A 12 -14.20 11.58 7.52
N SER A 13 -13.50 11.89 8.61
CA SER A 13 -13.37 13.24 9.15
C SER A 13 -11.91 13.64 9.18
N ILE A 14 -11.59 14.79 8.57
CA ILE A 14 -10.23 15.33 8.50
C ILE A 14 -10.24 16.75 9.05
N LYS A 15 -9.31 17.08 9.94
CA LYS A 15 -9.15 18.43 10.49
C LYS A 15 -7.70 18.87 10.41
N TYR A 16 -7.51 20.08 9.92
CA TYR A 16 -6.25 20.80 9.89
C TYR A 16 -5.10 20.11 9.12
N PHE A 17 -5.45 19.43 8.02
CA PHE A 17 -4.48 18.84 7.13
C PHE A 17 -4.37 19.65 5.83
N ARG A 18 -3.21 20.25 5.57
CA ARG A 18 -2.90 21.07 4.38
C ARG A 18 -3.98 22.14 4.13
N SER A 19 -4.69 22.11 3.00
CA SER A 19 -5.79 23.04 2.71
C SER A 19 -7.09 22.73 3.46
N ILE A 20 -7.19 21.56 4.11
CA ILE A 20 -8.40 21.13 4.81
C ILE A 20 -8.41 21.67 6.22
N THR A 21 -9.33 22.58 6.54
CA THR A 21 -9.56 23.06 7.90
C THR A 21 -10.44 22.10 8.71
N SER A 22 -11.55 21.69 8.11
CA SER A 22 -12.47 20.68 8.68
C SER A 22 -13.35 20.13 7.57
N MET A 23 -13.39 18.82 7.44
CA MET A 23 -14.20 18.12 6.45
C MET A 23 -14.76 16.84 7.05
N ASN A 24 -16.01 16.55 6.71
CA ASN A 24 -16.66 15.26 6.99
C ASN A 24 -17.30 14.77 5.71
N ILE A 25 -16.98 13.56 5.30
CA ILE A 25 -17.56 12.90 4.11
C ILE A 25 -18.06 11.52 4.48
N SER A 26 -19.27 11.21 4.04
CA SER A 26 -19.80 9.84 4.04
C SER A 26 -19.36 9.16 2.75
N VAL A 27 -18.89 7.94 2.85
CA VAL A 27 -18.31 7.18 1.74
C VAL A 27 -19.01 5.84 1.56
N SER A 28 -18.89 5.30 0.36
CA SER A 28 -19.40 3.99 -0.05
C SER A 28 -18.27 3.15 -0.66
N ASP A 29 -18.60 2.06 -1.35
CA ASP A 29 -17.63 1.18 -2.00
C ASP A 29 -16.80 1.86 -3.08
N LEU A 30 -17.39 2.78 -3.81
CA LEU A 30 -16.75 3.58 -4.84
C LEU A 30 -17.15 5.04 -4.64
N ASN A 31 -16.18 5.91 -4.57
CA ASN A 31 -16.36 7.34 -4.41
C ASN A 31 -15.53 8.07 -5.45
N MET A 32 -16.12 9.08 -6.06
CA MET A 32 -15.45 9.96 -7.00
C MET A 32 -15.36 11.36 -6.43
N LEU A 33 -14.14 11.89 -6.30
CA LEU A 33 -13.87 13.25 -5.87
C LEU A 33 -13.76 14.14 -7.10
N VAL A 34 -14.77 14.95 -7.37
CA VAL A 34 -14.83 15.85 -8.53
C VAL A 34 -14.80 17.30 -8.06
N GLY A 35 -14.11 18.15 -8.78
CA GLY A 35 -14.00 19.59 -8.47
C GLY A 35 -12.86 20.23 -9.22
N LEU A 36 -12.78 21.56 -9.12
CA LEU A 36 -11.69 22.36 -9.73
C LEU A 36 -10.32 21.91 -9.22
N ASN A 37 -9.27 22.28 -9.96
CA ASN A 37 -7.91 22.05 -9.48
C ASN A 37 -7.69 22.87 -8.19
N ASP A 38 -6.82 22.36 -7.33
CA ASP A 38 -6.40 23.00 -6.08
C ASP A 38 -7.45 23.15 -4.97
N VAL A 39 -8.63 22.52 -5.12
CA VAL A 39 -9.67 22.50 -4.05
C VAL A 39 -9.41 21.48 -2.95
N GLY A 40 -8.30 20.75 -3.00
CA GLY A 40 -7.89 19.83 -1.95
C GLY A 40 -8.31 18.36 -2.17
N LYS A 41 -8.70 17.95 -3.39
CA LYS A 41 -9.04 16.53 -3.68
C LYS A 41 -7.90 15.59 -3.34
N SER A 42 -6.68 15.88 -3.79
CA SER A 42 -5.46 15.12 -3.48
C SER A 42 -5.18 15.08 -1.99
N ASN A 43 -5.44 16.17 -1.27
CA ASN A 43 -5.22 16.23 0.17
C ASN A 43 -6.09 15.24 0.94
N ILE A 44 -7.26 14.85 0.43
CA ILE A 44 -8.09 13.80 1.05
C ILE A 44 -7.39 12.44 0.94
N LEU A 45 -6.91 12.10 -0.26
CA LEU A 45 -6.22 10.82 -0.51
C LEU A 45 -4.90 10.74 0.25
N GLN A 46 -4.16 11.85 0.31
CA GLN A 46 -2.91 11.98 1.05
C GLN A 46 -3.13 11.92 2.58
N ALA A 47 -4.23 12.47 3.09
CA ALA A 47 -4.61 12.31 4.50
C ALA A 47 -4.93 10.85 4.84
N LEU A 48 -5.57 10.11 3.93
CA LEU A 48 -5.78 8.67 4.09
C LEU A 48 -4.45 7.90 4.02
N ASN A 49 -3.52 8.31 3.14
CA ASN A 49 -2.19 7.71 3.09
C ASN A 49 -1.45 7.92 4.41
N LEU A 50 -1.45 9.14 4.95
CA LEU A 50 -0.91 9.43 6.28
C LEU A 50 -1.55 8.56 7.36
N PHE A 51 -2.87 8.39 7.30
CA PHE A 51 -3.60 7.62 8.30
C PHE A 51 -3.22 6.14 8.30
N PHE A 52 -3.17 5.50 7.14
CA PHE A 52 -2.93 4.06 7.05
C PHE A 52 -1.45 3.69 6.96
N MET A 53 -0.66 4.47 6.22
CA MET A 53 0.72 4.14 5.89
C MET A 53 1.76 4.97 6.68
N GLY A 54 1.34 6.09 7.29
CA GLY A 54 2.26 7.01 7.97
C GLY A 54 3.05 7.93 7.03
N GLU A 55 2.69 7.95 5.75
CA GLU A 55 3.29 8.76 4.70
C GLU A 55 2.25 9.70 4.09
N THR A 56 2.64 10.92 3.73
CA THR A 56 1.72 11.90 3.14
C THR A 56 1.65 11.78 1.63
N ASP A 57 2.74 11.37 0.98
CA ASP A 57 2.79 11.06 -0.44
C ASP A 57 3.71 9.84 -0.65
N TYR A 58 3.94 9.44 -1.89
CA TYR A 58 4.84 8.33 -2.20
C TYR A 58 6.27 8.66 -1.73
N ASN A 59 6.79 7.88 -0.79
CA ASN A 59 8.08 8.07 -0.11
C ASN A 59 8.21 9.40 0.68
N GLU A 60 7.14 10.13 0.91
CA GLU A 60 7.15 11.34 1.72
C GLU A 60 6.61 11.07 3.13
N LYS A 61 7.47 11.23 4.12
CA LYS A 61 7.09 11.12 5.53
C LYS A 61 6.35 12.37 5.99
N TYR A 62 5.53 12.18 7.03
CA TYR A 62 4.88 13.27 7.72
C TYR A 62 5.85 14.39 8.12
N SER A 63 5.48 15.63 7.81
CA SER A 63 6.16 16.84 8.23
C SER A 63 5.14 17.87 8.75
N PHE A 64 5.21 18.20 10.03
CA PHE A 64 4.27 19.17 10.61
C PHE A 64 4.24 20.50 9.85
N GLU A 65 5.39 21.00 9.43
CA GLU A 65 5.51 22.30 8.75
C GLU A 65 4.80 22.30 7.37
N ASN A 66 4.80 21.16 6.70
CA ASN A 66 4.22 21.01 5.36
C ASN A 66 2.76 20.54 5.41
N ASP A 67 2.41 19.72 6.41
CA ASP A 67 1.14 18.99 6.43
C ASP A 67 0.10 19.61 7.37
N PHE A 68 0.55 20.40 8.38
CA PHE A 68 -0.38 21.12 9.23
C PHE A 68 -0.97 22.33 8.51
N SER A 69 -2.29 22.48 8.60
CA SER A 69 -3.01 23.54 7.89
C SER A 69 -2.60 24.93 8.33
N LYS A 70 -2.13 25.73 7.37
CA LYS A 70 -1.80 27.16 7.57
C LYS A 70 -3.06 28.00 7.82
N LEU A 71 -4.24 27.44 7.57
CA LEU A 71 -5.53 28.09 7.83
C LEU A 71 -6.01 27.89 9.29
N PHE A 72 -5.20 27.32 10.15
CA PHE A 72 -5.51 27.20 11.59
C PHE A 72 -5.64 28.58 12.23
N PRO A 73 -6.70 28.85 13.02
CA PRO A 73 -6.91 30.18 13.60
C PRO A 73 -5.79 30.55 14.57
N GLN A 74 -5.08 31.67 14.31
CA GLN A 74 -3.92 32.11 15.11
C GLN A 74 -4.27 32.37 16.59
N LYS A 75 -5.49 32.84 16.87
CA LYS A 75 -5.96 33.12 18.25
C LYS A 75 -6.57 31.92 18.95
N SER A 76 -6.49 30.73 18.36
CA SER A 76 -7.06 29.52 18.95
C SER A 76 -6.24 29.06 20.15
N LYS A 77 -6.92 28.78 21.28
CA LYS A 77 -6.32 28.12 22.45
C LYS A 77 -6.21 26.59 22.28
N LYS A 78 -6.70 26.03 21.17
CA LYS A 78 -6.65 24.58 20.89
C LYS A 78 -5.25 24.15 20.51
N ALA A 79 -4.89 22.93 20.85
CA ALA A 79 -3.64 22.34 20.40
C ALA A 79 -3.55 22.34 18.86
N LYS A 80 -2.38 22.66 18.33
CA LYS A 80 -2.09 22.59 16.90
C LYS A 80 -1.86 21.11 16.55
N GLU A 81 -2.90 20.46 16.05
CA GLU A 81 -2.87 19.04 15.70
C GLU A 81 -3.70 18.74 14.46
N ILE A 82 -3.22 17.82 13.65
CA ILE A 82 -4.00 17.20 12.59
C ILE A 82 -4.80 16.08 13.24
N THR A 83 -6.10 16.02 12.93
CA THR A 83 -6.96 14.92 13.39
C THR A 83 -7.60 14.24 12.20
N ILE A 84 -7.44 12.93 12.10
CA ILE A 84 -8.12 12.11 11.10
C ILE A 84 -8.90 11.03 11.85
N LYS A 85 -10.20 10.92 11.54
CA LYS A 85 -11.09 9.88 12.08
C LYS A 85 -11.72 9.13 10.93
N ILE A 86 -11.73 7.83 11.00
CA ILE A 86 -12.39 6.97 10.03
C ILE A 86 -13.37 6.06 10.76
N THR A 87 -14.63 6.07 10.33
CA THR A 87 -15.66 5.18 10.84
C THR A 87 -15.76 3.95 9.98
N PHE A 88 -15.68 2.79 10.60
CA PHE A 88 -15.78 1.49 9.97
C PHE A 88 -17.06 0.79 10.38
N ASN A 89 -17.71 0.14 9.44
CA ASN A 89 -18.81 -0.79 9.70
C ASN A 89 -18.28 -2.23 9.58
N ILE A 90 -18.35 -2.97 10.68
CA ILE A 90 -17.93 -4.37 10.76
C ILE A 90 -19.13 -5.24 10.46
N PRO A 91 -19.05 -6.16 9.49
CA PRO A 91 -20.17 -6.98 9.04
C PRO A 91 -20.68 -7.94 10.11
N SER A 92 -21.94 -8.39 9.96
CA SER A 92 -22.63 -9.23 10.93
C SER A 92 -22.05 -10.64 11.11
N ASN A 93 -21.30 -11.14 10.13
CA ASN A 93 -20.60 -12.42 10.18
C ASN A 93 -19.31 -12.37 11.02
N TYR A 94 -18.97 -11.20 11.58
CA TYR A 94 -17.79 -11.01 12.43
C TYR A 94 -18.19 -10.92 13.90
N LYS A 95 -17.43 -11.60 14.78
CA LYS A 95 -17.59 -11.42 16.23
C LYS A 95 -17.20 -10.00 16.62
N GLY A 96 -18.18 -9.18 17.06
CA GLY A 96 -18.00 -7.75 17.31
C GLY A 96 -18.52 -6.88 16.15
N THR A 97 -19.61 -7.31 15.51
CA THR A 97 -20.33 -6.49 14.51
C THR A 97 -20.69 -5.12 15.07
N GLY A 98 -20.72 -4.10 14.21
CA GLY A 98 -21.09 -2.75 14.57
C GLY A 98 -20.17 -1.69 13.98
N LYS A 99 -20.38 -0.44 14.40
CA LYS A 99 -19.59 0.70 13.93
C LYS A 99 -18.50 1.05 14.94
N TYR A 100 -17.30 1.26 14.42
CA TYR A 100 -16.12 1.63 15.19
C TYR A 100 -15.46 2.86 14.58
N VAL A 101 -14.90 3.71 15.43
CA VAL A 101 -14.17 4.92 15.04
C VAL A 101 -12.70 4.71 15.33
N TRP A 102 -11.86 4.84 14.32
CA TRP A 102 -10.41 4.85 14.46
C TRP A 102 -9.94 6.28 14.30
N GLU A 103 -9.36 6.83 15.37
CA GLU A 103 -8.87 8.20 15.44
C GLU A 103 -7.36 8.22 15.56
N LYS A 104 -6.72 9.00 14.71
CA LYS A 104 -5.29 9.33 14.82
C LYS A 104 -5.09 10.83 14.86
N ARG A 105 -4.12 11.27 15.67
CA ARG A 105 -3.72 12.69 15.76
C ARG A 105 -2.23 12.84 15.65
N TRP A 106 -1.83 13.86 14.93
CA TRP A 106 -0.42 14.21 14.73
C TRP A 106 -0.18 15.62 15.21
N ARG A 107 0.96 15.81 15.86
CA ARG A 107 1.52 17.10 16.26
C ARG A 107 2.92 17.24 15.70
N ARG A 108 3.67 18.29 16.12
CA ARG A 108 5.05 18.51 15.69
C ARG A 108 5.97 17.33 15.98
N GLU A 109 5.77 16.66 17.08
CA GLU A 109 6.51 15.46 17.52
C GLU A 109 6.11 14.17 16.79
N GLY A 110 5.12 14.22 15.90
CA GLY A 110 4.62 13.06 15.15
C GLY A 110 3.24 12.58 15.63
N LEU A 111 2.99 11.28 15.51
CA LEU A 111 1.74 10.63 15.92
C LEU A 111 1.63 10.63 17.46
N VAL A 112 0.61 11.33 17.99
CA VAL A 112 0.39 11.48 19.45
C VAL A 112 -0.83 10.70 19.94
N LYS A 113 -1.73 10.29 19.04
CA LYS A 113 -2.89 9.47 19.38
C LYS A 113 -3.16 8.45 18.26
N ASP A 114 -3.39 7.21 18.64
CA ASP A 114 -3.83 6.11 17.77
C ASP A 114 -4.81 5.23 18.56
N GLU A 115 -6.10 5.51 18.44
CA GLU A 115 -7.14 4.91 19.26
C GLU A 115 -8.32 4.42 18.42
N ILE A 116 -8.84 3.25 18.77
CA ILE A 116 -10.05 2.69 18.20
C ILE A 116 -11.11 2.58 19.30
N THR A 117 -12.27 3.18 19.07
CA THR A 117 -13.39 3.19 20.03
C THR A 117 -14.67 2.72 19.35
N THR A 118 -15.69 2.43 20.14
CA THR A 118 -17.06 2.29 19.61
C THR A 118 -17.55 3.65 19.09
N ILE A 119 -18.64 3.68 18.32
CA ILE A 119 -19.23 4.94 17.85
C ILE A 119 -19.69 5.84 19.00
N LYS A 120 -19.95 5.26 20.17
CA LYS A 120 -20.30 6.00 21.41
C LYS A 120 -19.08 6.55 22.16
N GLY A 121 -17.85 6.28 21.67
CA GLY A 121 -16.61 6.70 22.33
C GLY A 121 -16.15 5.77 23.44
N GLU A 122 -16.75 4.60 23.59
CA GLU A 122 -16.36 3.62 24.61
C GLU A 122 -15.10 2.86 24.18
N GLU A 123 -14.23 2.54 25.12
CA GLU A 123 -13.06 1.72 24.88
C GLU A 123 -13.43 0.31 24.41
N ILE A 124 -12.60 -0.25 23.55
CA ILE A 124 -12.79 -1.61 23.05
C ILE A 124 -12.13 -2.59 24.03
N SER A 125 -12.85 -3.65 24.38
CA SER A 125 -12.30 -4.72 25.24
C SER A 125 -10.91 -5.20 24.73
N PRO A 126 -9.92 -5.37 25.61
CA PRO A 126 -8.59 -5.87 25.24
C PRO A 126 -8.61 -7.24 24.54
N ARG A 127 -9.67 -8.03 24.74
CA ARG A 127 -9.87 -9.33 24.09
C ARG A 127 -10.53 -9.24 22.70
N SER A 128 -10.89 -8.03 22.27
CA SER A 128 -11.52 -7.83 20.97
C SER A 128 -10.53 -8.05 19.82
N ARG A 129 -10.97 -8.71 18.76
CA ARG A 129 -10.21 -8.86 17.53
C ARG A 129 -10.33 -7.68 16.56
N ILE A 130 -11.20 -6.72 16.87
CA ILE A 130 -11.48 -5.56 15.99
C ILE A 130 -10.23 -4.71 15.73
N PRO A 131 -9.42 -4.32 16.73
CA PRO A 131 -8.20 -3.56 16.46
C PRO A 131 -7.25 -4.27 15.48
N ASN A 132 -7.04 -5.58 15.67
CA ASN A 132 -6.21 -6.37 14.76
C ASN A 132 -6.77 -6.47 13.34
N LEU A 133 -8.09 -6.52 13.20
CA LEU A 133 -8.76 -6.52 11.91
C LEU A 133 -8.54 -5.20 11.19
N LEU A 134 -8.80 -4.07 11.85
CA LEU A 134 -8.69 -2.75 11.25
C LEU A 134 -7.24 -2.38 10.92
N ARG A 135 -6.27 -2.75 11.77
CA ARG A 135 -4.83 -2.51 11.52
C ARG A 135 -4.26 -3.34 10.35
N LYS A 136 -4.98 -4.35 9.86
CA LYS A 136 -4.63 -5.13 8.67
C LYS A 136 -5.21 -4.58 7.37
N ILE A 137 -5.95 -3.49 7.43
CA ILE A 137 -6.42 -2.79 6.24
C ILE A 137 -5.20 -2.16 5.55
N VAL A 138 -5.05 -2.45 4.27
CA VAL A 138 -3.98 -1.91 3.44
C VAL A 138 -4.55 -0.79 2.59
N TYR A 139 -3.99 0.40 2.70
CA TYR A 139 -4.29 1.52 1.80
C TYR A 139 -3.24 1.58 0.69
N ARG A 140 -3.69 1.74 -0.54
CA ARG A 140 -2.83 1.86 -1.72
C ARG A 140 -3.10 3.21 -2.38
N TYR A 141 -2.19 4.13 -2.15
CA TYR A 141 -2.20 5.44 -2.79
C TYR A 141 -1.52 5.37 -4.15
N VAL A 142 -2.20 5.84 -5.18
CA VAL A 142 -1.69 5.96 -6.54
C VAL A 142 -1.59 7.44 -6.89
N PRO A 143 -0.40 8.02 -6.93
CA PRO A 143 -0.20 9.44 -7.19
C PRO A 143 -0.54 9.81 -8.63
N ALA A 144 -0.80 11.09 -8.89
CA ALA A 144 -1.05 11.62 -10.24
C ALA A 144 0.15 11.37 -11.15
N VAL A 145 1.35 11.68 -10.67
CA VAL A 145 2.60 11.44 -11.41
C VAL A 145 3.12 10.04 -11.11
N LYS A 146 3.13 9.19 -12.14
CA LYS A 146 3.59 7.80 -12.05
C LYS A 146 5.07 7.74 -12.46
N SER A 147 5.97 7.93 -11.47
CA SER A 147 7.41 7.91 -11.70
C SER A 147 7.94 6.49 -11.97
N ARG A 148 9.19 6.39 -12.47
CA ARG A 148 9.87 5.09 -12.62
C ARG A 148 10.02 4.37 -11.29
N GLU A 149 10.23 5.10 -10.21
CA GLU A 149 10.33 4.57 -8.84
C GLU A 149 9.02 3.95 -8.41
N TYR A 150 7.89 4.55 -8.76
CA TYR A 150 6.57 3.99 -8.49
C TYR A 150 6.36 2.64 -9.20
N TYR A 151 6.78 2.52 -10.47
CA TYR A 151 6.72 1.23 -11.18
C TYR A 151 7.64 0.17 -10.59
N ARG A 152 8.85 0.54 -10.16
CA ARG A 152 9.73 -0.36 -9.41
C ARG A 152 9.07 -0.87 -8.13
N PHE A 153 8.47 0.03 -7.37
CA PHE A 153 7.70 -0.33 -6.18
C PHE A 153 6.58 -1.33 -6.50
N LEU A 154 5.82 -1.13 -7.58
CA LEU A 154 4.77 -2.08 -8.00
C LEU A 154 5.34 -3.46 -8.33
N LEU A 155 6.50 -3.53 -8.97
CA LEU A 155 7.17 -4.79 -9.30
C LEU A 155 7.64 -5.52 -8.04
N ILE A 156 8.17 -4.80 -7.06
CA ILE A 156 8.54 -5.38 -5.76
C ILE A 156 7.32 -5.94 -5.04
N GLU A 157 6.22 -5.18 -5.00
CA GLU A 157 4.98 -5.62 -4.37
C GLU A 157 4.37 -6.82 -5.10
N LEU A 158 4.45 -6.85 -6.42
CA LEU A 158 4.04 -7.99 -7.24
C LEU A 158 4.88 -9.23 -6.89
N TYR A 159 6.21 -9.07 -6.80
CA TYR A 159 7.10 -10.15 -6.39
C TYR A 159 6.74 -10.68 -5.01
N LYS A 160 6.59 -9.81 -4.01
CA LYS A 160 6.17 -10.20 -2.66
C LYS A 160 4.83 -10.93 -2.66
N ALA A 161 3.89 -10.49 -3.49
CA ALA A 161 2.61 -11.16 -3.64
C ALA A 161 2.74 -12.57 -4.23
N ILE A 162 3.58 -12.78 -5.21
CA ILE A 162 3.76 -14.08 -5.88
C ILE A 162 4.67 -15.01 -5.08
N SER A 163 5.79 -14.51 -4.53
CA SER A 163 6.82 -15.32 -3.86
C SER A 163 6.44 -15.80 -2.48
N SER A 164 5.55 -15.09 -1.78
CA SER A 164 5.14 -15.45 -0.42
C SER A 164 4.11 -16.60 -0.37
N ALA A 165 3.77 -17.23 -1.51
CA ALA A 165 3.01 -18.47 -1.52
C ALA A 165 3.90 -19.62 -0.99
N VAL A 166 3.39 -20.40 -0.05
CA VAL A 166 3.99 -21.69 0.33
C VAL A 166 4.00 -22.54 -0.95
N ASP A 167 5.15 -23.10 -1.31
CA ASP A 167 5.36 -23.82 -2.58
C ASP A 167 5.33 -22.96 -3.85
N SER A 168 5.80 -21.71 -3.76
CA SER A 168 5.89 -20.84 -4.95
C SER A 168 6.81 -21.46 -6.01
N PRO A 169 6.33 -21.69 -7.25
CA PRO A 169 7.18 -22.16 -8.35
C PRO A 169 8.40 -21.26 -8.60
N LEU A 170 8.32 -19.98 -8.23
CA LEU A 170 9.43 -19.03 -8.33
C LEU A 170 10.59 -19.38 -7.39
N VAL A 171 10.30 -19.81 -6.17
CA VAL A 171 11.33 -20.23 -5.20
C VAL A 171 12.06 -21.45 -5.74
N THR A 172 11.34 -22.47 -6.20
CA THR A 172 11.92 -23.68 -6.79
C THR A 172 12.73 -23.38 -8.07
N ALA A 173 12.26 -22.45 -8.91
CA ALA A 173 12.99 -22.03 -10.10
C ALA A 173 14.29 -21.30 -9.74
N ALA A 174 14.25 -20.45 -8.71
CA ALA A 174 15.40 -19.75 -8.20
C ALA A 174 16.47 -20.68 -7.60
N GLU A 175 16.06 -21.68 -6.84
CA GLU A 175 16.95 -22.72 -6.31
C GLU A 175 17.65 -23.48 -7.44
N LYS A 176 16.90 -23.92 -8.46
CA LYS A 176 17.47 -24.57 -9.64
C LYS A 176 18.46 -23.68 -10.37
N PHE A 177 18.13 -22.40 -10.56
CA PHE A 177 19.05 -21.46 -11.20
C PHE A 177 20.34 -21.27 -10.38
N SER A 178 20.23 -21.20 -9.03
CA SER A 178 21.39 -21.11 -8.14
C SER A 178 22.32 -22.32 -8.28
N ILE A 179 21.75 -23.52 -8.27
CA ILE A 179 22.52 -24.78 -8.45
C ILE A 179 23.23 -24.76 -9.82
N THR A 180 22.51 -24.45 -10.88
CA THR A 180 23.09 -24.38 -12.23
C THR A 180 24.20 -23.33 -12.31
N LEU A 181 24.04 -22.15 -11.70
CA LEU A 181 25.07 -21.12 -11.66
C LEU A 181 26.35 -21.63 -10.97
N GLN A 182 26.20 -22.32 -9.85
CA GLN A 182 27.32 -22.90 -9.09
C GLN A 182 28.04 -23.99 -9.92
N GLU A 183 27.31 -24.85 -10.60
CA GLU A 183 27.87 -25.89 -11.50
C GLU A 183 28.69 -25.26 -12.62
N TYR A 184 28.15 -24.27 -13.32
CA TYR A 184 28.86 -23.60 -14.42
C TYR A 184 30.02 -22.72 -13.98
N THR A 185 30.08 -22.30 -12.72
CA THR A 185 31.18 -21.49 -12.16
C THR A 185 32.18 -22.29 -11.32
N SER A 186 32.04 -23.62 -11.29
CA SER A 186 32.94 -24.51 -10.53
C SER A 186 34.40 -24.34 -10.93
N ALA A 187 34.72 -24.25 -12.22
CA ALA A 187 36.06 -24.01 -12.71
C ALA A 187 36.68 -22.68 -12.21
N LEU A 188 35.87 -21.63 -12.09
CA LEU A 188 36.28 -20.35 -11.52
C LEU A 188 36.62 -20.49 -10.02
N LYS A 189 35.77 -21.23 -9.29
CA LYS A 189 36.01 -21.56 -7.88
C LYS A 189 37.34 -22.26 -7.67
N ASP A 190 37.63 -23.27 -8.49
CA ASP A 190 38.91 -24.02 -8.44
C ASP A 190 40.11 -23.13 -8.78
N LEU A 191 40.00 -22.27 -9.77
CA LEU A 191 41.05 -21.30 -10.12
C LEU A 191 41.33 -20.33 -8.96
N ILE A 192 40.32 -19.81 -8.30
CA ILE A 192 40.45 -18.90 -7.16
C ILE A 192 41.11 -19.64 -5.98
N LEU A 193 40.63 -20.84 -5.68
CA LEU A 193 41.21 -21.65 -4.61
C LEU A 193 42.72 -21.93 -4.85
N ASN A 194 43.08 -22.34 -6.07
CA ASN A 194 44.45 -22.69 -6.40
C ASN A 194 45.40 -21.49 -6.44
N ASN A 195 44.93 -20.29 -6.82
CA ASN A 195 45.79 -19.11 -6.94
C ASN A 195 45.82 -18.22 -5.70
N ILE A 196 44.69 -18.18 -4.95
CA ILE A 196 44.52 -17.24 -3.83
C ILE A 196 44.39 -18.00 -2.50
N GLY A 197 44.10 -19.30 -2.52
CA GLY A 197 43.90 -20.12 -1.33
C GLY A 197 42.57 -19.86 -0.61
N MET A 198 41.61 -19.23 -1.27
CA MET A 198 40.29 -18.90 -0.73
C MET A 198 39.17 -19.61 -1.48
N ASN A 199 38.24 -20.17 -0.73
CA ASN A 199 36.98 -20.66 -1.31
C ASN A 199 36.10 -19.48 -1.65
N SER A 200 35.69 -19.35 -2.92
CA SER A 200 34.77 -18.34 -3.41
C SER A 200 33.64 -18.99 -4.17
N GLU A 201 32.43 -18.49 -3.97
CA GLU A 201 31.23 -19.05 -4.59
C GLU A 201 30.30 -17.91 -5.02
N LEU A 202 29.72 -18.02 -6.21
CA LEU A 202 28.69 -17.13 -6.66
C LEU A 202 27.35 -17.61 -6.08
N SER A 203 26.72 -16.75 -5.31
CA SER A 203 25.40 -17.00 -4.76
C SER A 203 24.40 -15.96 -5.26
N LEU A 204 23.15 -16.39 -5.45
CA LEU A 204 22.05 -15.47 -5.70
C LEU A 204 21.69 -14.74 -4.40
N PRO A 205 21.19 -13.50 -4.49
CA PRO A 205 20.67 -12.81 -3.32
C PRO A 205 19.52 -13.63 -2.71
N GLN A 206 19.46 -13.71 -1.38
CA GLN A 206 18.40 -14.43 -0.67
C GLN A 206 17.00 -13.83 -0.96
N ASN A 207 16.97 -12.58 -1.39
CA ASN A 207 15.77 -11.86 -1.77
C ASN A 207 15.82 -11.50 -3.26
N PHE A 208 14.98 -12.12 -4.06
CA PHE A 208 14.88 -11.85 -5.49
C PHE A 208 14.16 -10.52 -5.82
N SER A 209 13.75 -9.73 -4.83
CA SER A 209 13.11 -8.43 -5.07
C SER A 209 13.95 -7.52 -5.94
N GLU A 210 15.28 -7.53 -5.77
CA GLU A 210 16.23 -6.73 -6.56
C GLU A 210 16.23 -7.12 -8.05
N ILE A 211 16.08 -8.42 -8.34
CA ILE A 211 15.93 -8.89 -9.72
C ILE A 211 14.60 -8.38 -10.30
N PHE A 212 13.52 -8.43 -9.51
CA PHE A 212 12.21 -7.94 -9.94
C PHE A 212 12.19 -6.43 -10.17
N GLU A 213 12.98 -5.65 -9.43
CA GLU A 213 13.14 -4.20 -9.67
C GLU A 213 13.69 -3.89 -11.05
N THR A 214 14.49 -4.79 -11.63
CA THR A 214 15.08 -4.62 -12.96
C THR A 214 14.20 -5.16 -14.08
N LEU A 215 13.15 -5.92 -13.76
CA LEU A 215 12.20 -6.42 -14.76
C LEU A 215 11.41 -5.26 -15.38
N MET A 216 11.03 -5.44 -16.61
CA MET A 216 10.21 -4.49 -17.35
C MET A 216 8.98 -5.20 -17.91
N PHE A 217 7.82 -4.59 -17.76
CA PHE A 217 6.65 -5.03 -18.51
C PHE A 217 6.87 -4.77 -20.00
N GLN A 218 6.92 -5.84 -20.79
CA GLN A 218 6.93 -5.78 -22.24
C GLN A 218 5.51 -5.78 -22.75
N THR A 219 5.21 -4.90 -23.70
CA THR A 219 3.88 -4.74 -24.25
C THR A 219 3.89 -4.85 -25.77
N SER A 220 2.91 -5.54 -26.33
CA SER A 220 2.62 -5.57 -27.76
C SER A 220 1.13 -5.30 -27.98
N THR A 221 0.74 -4.82 -29.13
CA THR A 221 -0.66 -4.75 -29.52
C THR A 221 -1.03 -6.01 -30.31
N SER A 222 -2.33 -6.36 -30.35
CA SER A 222 -2.83 -7.50 -31.13
C SER A 222 -2.39 -7.44 -32.61
N ASP A 223 -2.25 -6.24 -33.15
CA ASP A 223 -1.99 -6.00 -34.58
C ASP A 223 -0.51 -5.80 -34.88
N SER A 224 0.35 -5.71 -33.89
CA SER A 224 1.79 -5.49 -34.05
C SER A 224 2.60 -6.48 -33.22
N LYS A 225 3.53 -7.18 -33.88
CA LYS A 225 4.52 -8.05 -33.22
C LYS A 225 5.66 -7.25 -32.54
N VAL A 226 5.64 -5.92 -32.65
CA VAL A 226 6.68 -5.08 -32.07
C VAL A 226 6.48 -5.03 -30.55
N ILE A 227 7.48 -5.52 -29.82
CA ILE A 227 7.53 -5.51 -28.37
C ILE A 227 8.18 -4.20 -27.92
N VAL A 228 7.48 -3.46 -27.06
CA VAL A 228 7.93 -2.17 -26.52
C VAL A 228 7.78 -2.20 -25.01
N PRO A 229 8.79 -1.77 -24.23
CA PRO A 229 8.65 -1.64 -22.78
C PRO A 229 7.48 -0.74 -22.40
N LEU A 230 6.74 -1.09 -21.36
CA LEU A 230 5.62 -0.29 -20.87
C LEU A 230 6.02 1.16 -20.57
N SER A 231 7.24 1.37 -20.07
CA SER A 231 7.81 2.70 -19.78
C SER A 231 8.01 3.60 -21.02
N GLN A 232 7.92 3.03 -22.22
CA GLN A 232 8.00 3.76 -23.49
C GLN A 232 6.61 3.95 -24.14
N ARG A 233 5.55 3.47 -23.52
CA ARG A 233 4.17 3.73 -23.94
C ARG A 233 3.70 5.07 -23.39
N GLY A 234 2.69 5.64 -24.05
CA GLY A 234 2.04 6.86 -23.55
C GLY A 234 1.43 6.69 -22.15
N ASP A 235 1.33 7.78 -21.41
CA ASP A 235 0.93 7.81 -19.99
C ASP A 235 -0.43 7.14 -19.74
N GLY A 236 -1.40 7.31 -20.64
CA GLY A 236 -2.71 6.67 -20.51
C GLY A 236 -2.65 5.13 -20.57
N ILE A 237 -1.75 4.54 -21.38
CA ILE A 237 -1.54 3.09 -21.39
C ILE A 237 -0.86 2.65 -20.11
N GLN A 238 0.15 3.38 -19.67
CA GLN A 238 0.84 3.11 -18.41
C GLN A 238 -0.15 3.16 -17.24
N ALA A 239 -0.95 4.22 -17.16
CA ALA A 239 -1.95 4.41 -16.10
C ALA A 239 -2.96 3.26 -16.01
N ARG A 240 -3.39 2.70 -17.15
CA ARG A 240 -4.32 1.56 -17.19
C ARG A 240 -3.73 0.25 -16.68
N HIS A 241 -2.41 0.07 -16.71
CA HIS A 241 -1.76 -1.14 -16.17
C HIS A 241 -1.76 -1.16 -14.63
N ILE A 242 -1.62 0.01 -14.00
CA ILE A 242 -1.50 0.11 -12.55
C ILE A 242 -2.69 -0.53 -11.81
N PRO A 243 -3.96 -0.21 -12.10
CA PRO A 243 -5.10 -0.83 -11.43
C PRO A 243 -5.13 -2.35 -11.59
N ILE A 244 -4.73 -2.85 -12.77
CA ILE A 244 -4.72 -4.29 -13.06
C ILE A 244 -3.66 -4.99 -12.22
N ILE A 245 -2.46 -4.43 -12.14
CA ILE A 245 -1.36 -4.95 -11.31
C ILE A 245 -1.75 -4.92 -9.83
N LEU A 246 -2.28 -3.81 -9.35
CA LEU A 246 -2.72 -3.66 -7.96
C LEU A 246 -3.85 -4.63 -7.61
N LYS A 247 -4.81 -4.82 -8.53
CA LYS A 247 -5.86 -5.82 -8.36
C LYS A 247 -5.27 -7.22 -8.24
N TYR A 248 -4.37 -7.59 -9.12
CA TYR A 248 -3.70 -8.90 -9.08
C TYR A 248 -2.97 -9.12 -7.74
N ILE A 249 -2.20 -8.13 -7.29
CA ILE A 249 -1.52 -8.16 -5.98
C ILE A 249 -2.54 -8.34 -4.84
N ALA A 250 -3.65 -7.62 -4.88
CA ALA A 250 -4.70 -7.73 -3.86
C ALA A 250 -5.36 -9.10 -3.87
N ASP A 251 -5.64 -9.67 -5.05
CA ASP A 251 -6.24 -10.99 -5.22
C ASP A 251 -5.29 -12.10 -4.69
N GLU A 252 -3.98 -12.02 -4.97
CA GLU A 252 -2.99 -12.96 -4.44
C GLU A 252 -2.89 -12.87 -2.90
N ASN A 253 -2.84 -11.67 -2.34
CA ASN A 253 -2.84 -11.47 -0.89
C ASN A 253 -4.14 -11.96 -0.24
N TYR A 254 -5.28 -11.79 -0.90
CA TYR A 254 -6.56 -12.30 -0.43
C TYR A 254 -6.61 -13.83 -0.42
N LYS A 255 -6.12 -14.51 -1.47
CA LYS A 255 -6.03 -15.97 -1.51
C LYS A 255 -5.26 -16.52 -0.31
N LYS A 256 -4.13 -15.88 0.06
CA LYS A 256 -3.33 -16.26 1.23
C LYS A 256 -4.06 -16.06 2.54
N SER A 257 -4.83 -14.97 2.65
CA SER A 257 -5.59 -14.66 3.87
C SER A 257 -6.80 -15.58 4.09
N ASN A 258 -7.19 -16.37 3.09
CA ASN A 258 -8.30 -17.33 3.20
C ASN A 258 -7.89 -18.71 3.75
N SER A 259 -6.60 -18.95 4.06
CA SER A 259 -6.18 -20.13 4.77
C SER A 259 -6.84 -20.18 6.17
N ARG A 260 -7.15 -21.41 6.65
CA ARG A 260 -7.88 -21.63 7.92
C ARG A 260 -7.24 -20.86 9.07
N GLY A 261 -7.98 -19.92 9.67
CA GLY A 261 -7.52 -19.08 10.79
C GLY A 261 -6.84 -17.76 10.42
N ALA A 262 -6.60 -17.47 9.15
CA ALA A 262 -6.05 -16.21 8.73
C ALA A 262 -7.10 -15.07 8.82
N VAL A 263 -6.65 -13.89 9.22
CA VAL A 263 -7.51 -12.69 9.23
C VAL A 263 -7.56 -12.13 7.82
N LYS A 264 -8.76 -11.93 7.29
CA LYS A 264 -8.97 -11.33 5.97
C LYS A 264 -8.30 -9.96 5.89
N VAL A 265 -7.54 -9.73 4.84
CA VAL A 265 -6.92 -8.44 4.52
C VAL A 265 -7.83 -7.70 3.55
N TYR A 266 -8.13 -6.45 3.86
CA TYR A 266 -8.91 -5.57 2.99
C TYR A 266 -7.99 -4.51 2.39
N THR A 267 -8.14 -4.25 1.10
CA THR A 267 -7.38 -3.21 0.41
C THR A 267 -8.30 -2.07 0.02
N ILE A 268 -7.89 -0.85 0.33
CA ILE A 268 -8.55 0.40 -0.06
C ILE A 268 -7.63 1.10 -1.05
N TRP A 269 -8.18 1.57 -2.15
CA TRP A 269 -7.43 2.25 -3.18
C TRP A 269 -7.81 3.72 -3.27
N GLY A 270 -6.82 4.59 -3.25
CA GLY A 270 -6.94 6.01 -3.52
C GLY A 270 -6.19 6.35 -4.81
N PHE A 271 -6.92 6.61 -5.89
CA PHE A 271 -6.35 6.99 -7.18
C PHE A 271 -6.45 8.50 -7.36
N GLU A 272 -5.31 9.14 -7.69
CA GLU A 272 -5.30 10.47 -8.27
C GLU A 272 -5.33 10.38 -9.78
N GLU A 273 -6.15 11.23 -10.40
CA GLU A 273 -6.30 11.35 -11.85
C GLU A 273 -6.36 9.98 -12.56
N PRO A 274 -7.40 9.17 -12.26
CA PRO A 274 -7.62 7.95 -13.00
C PRO A 274 -8.11 8.31 -14.41
N GLU A 275 -7.22 8.29 -15.40
CA GLU A 275 -7.56 8.46 -16.82
C GLU A 275 -8.16 7.19 -17.43
#